data_e131a358ffcbd6e658c5bbdae7db2912
#
_entry.id   e131a358ffcbd6e658c5bbdae7db2912
#
_cell.length_a   1.000
_cell.length_b   1.000
_cell.length_c   1.000
_cell.angle_alpha   90.00
_cell.angle_beta   90.00
_cell.angle_gamma   90.00
#
_symmetry.space_group_name_H-M   'P 1'
#
loop_
_entity.id
_entity.type
_entity.pdbx_description
1 polymer ?
#
loop_
_entity_poly.entity_id
_entity_poly.type
_entity_poly.pdbx_seq_one_letter_code
_entity_poly.pdbx_strand_id
1 'polypeptide(L)'
;MKKNYLYYLLVVMLLVASCEKDPLAEATDIETQEITSIAATTAIGGGHISSDGRPTIKECGVEWCTTNDFKSEIFNCAAEKAKVGDFTCEITDLNDATTYYVRSYAKNNYGTIYGPIVSFTTLESVLPTVTTSAVTDITAISATV
;
A
#
# COMPACT_ATOMS: atom_id res chain seq x y z
N MET A 1 -37.84 -22.72 48.37
CA MET A 1 -36.72 -23.01 47.48
C MET A 1 -36.92 -22.60 46.01
N LYS A 2 -38.00 -21.92 45.61
CA LYS A 2 -38.23 -21.53 44.18
C LYS A 2 -37.84 -20.09 43.82
N LYS A 3 -37.49 -19.23 44.81
CA LYS A 3 -37.14 -17.82 44.55
C LYS A 3 -35.67 -17.59 44.13
N ASN A 4 -34.76 -18.47 44.48
CA ASN A 4 -33.32 -18.28 44.19
C ASN A 4 -32.93 -18.74 42.79
N TYR A 5 -33.68 -19.67 42.18
CA TYR A 5 -33.41 -20.15 40.81
C TYR A 5 -33.64 -19.07 39.74
N LEU A 6 -34.64 -18.24 39.95
CA LEU A 6 -34.98 -17.15 39.03
C LEU A 6 -33.89 -16.07 39.05
N TYR A 7 -33.27 -15.82 40.21
CA TYR A 7 -32.19 -14.86 40.35
C TYR A 7 -30.88 -15.34 39.68
N TYR A 8 -30.55 -16.64 39.82
CA TYR A 8 -29.43 -17.26 39.12
C TYR A 8 -29.64 -17.32 37.63
N LEU A 9 -30.85 -17.56 37.17
CA LEU A 9 -31.17 -17.55 35.73
C LEU A 9 -31.02 -16.14 35.11
N LEU A 10 -31.42 -15.12 35.88
CA LEU A 10 -31.30 -13.72 35.45
C LEU A 10 -29.90 -13.22 35.48
N VAL A 11 -29.05 -13.67 36.41
CA VAL A 11 -27.60 -13.33 36.47
C VAL A 11 -26.81 -14.06 35.38
N VAL A 12 -27.17 -15.31 35.06
CA VAL A 12 -26.50 -16.04 33.95
C VAL A 12 -26.88 -15.47 32.57
N MET A 13 -28.10 -14.91 32.44
CA MET A 13 -28.57 -14.30 31.20
C MET A 13 -27.92 -12.91 30.93
N LEU A 14 -27.33 -12.27 31.95
CA LEU A 14 -26.58 -11.01 31.79
C LEU A 14 -25.12 -11.18 31.38
N LEU A 15 -24.61 -12.41 31.37
CA LEU A 15 -23.18 -12.71 31.05
C LEU A 15 -22.93 -13.08 29.58
N VAL A 16 -23.93 -13.11 28.71
CA VAL A 16 -23.78 -13.51 27.31
C VAL A 16 -24.04 -12.38 26.30
N ALA A 17 -23.98 -11.14 26.70
CA ALA A 17 -24.19 -10.02 25.78
C ALA A 17 -23.02 -9.03 25.79
N SER A 18 -21.80 -9.52 25.79
CA SER A 18 -20.66 -8.72 25.36
C SER A 18 -19.98 -9.46 24.21
N CYS A 19 -20.67 -9.52 23.09
CA CYS A 19 -19.97 -9.53 21.81
C CYS A 19 -19.54 -8.07 21.62
N GLU A 20 -18.39 -7.69 22.19
CA GLU A 20 -17.69 -6.49 21.73
C GLU A 20 -17.39 -6.73 20.27
N LYS A 21 -18.19 -6.12 19.40
CA LYS A 21 -17.84 -5.96 18.01
C LYS A 21 -16.45 -5.34 17.99
N ASP A 22 -15.53 -6.00 17.32
CA ASP A 22 -14.19 -5.46 17.09
C ASP A 22 -14.35 -4.04 16.53
N PRO A 23 -13.86 -2.99 17.24
CA PRO A 23 -14.01 -1.62 16.77
C PRO A 23 -13.34 -1.38 15.41
N LEU A 24 -12.43 -2.26 14.96
CA LEU A 24 -11.88 -2.26 13.61
C LEU A 24 -12.89 -2.75 12.57
N ALA A 25 -13.83 -3.62 12.93
CA ALA A 25 -14.81 -4.18 12.01
C ALA A 25 -15.90 -3.18 11.59
N GLU A 26 -16.10 -2.11 12.34
CA GLU A 26 -17.06 -1.05 11.98
C GLU A 26 -16.43 0.14 11.26
N ALA A 27 -15.11 0.11 11.10
CA ALA A 27 -14.40 1.36 11.08
C ALA A 27 -13.89 1.79 9.72
N THR A 28 -13.28 0.96 8.96
CA THR A 28 -12.48 1.52 7.87
C THR A 28 -12.64 0.65 6.64
N ASP A 29 -13.27 1.23 5.65
CA ASP A 29 -13.28 0.68 4.30
C ASP A 29 -12.14 1.34 3.54
N ILE A 30 -11.19 0.53 3.10
CA ILE A 30 -10.00 0.98 2.38
C ILE A 30 -9.85 0.21 1.08
N GLU A 31 -9.68 0.94 -0.01
CA GLU A 31 -9.43 0.40 -1.33
C GLU A 31 -8.02 0.76 -1.79
N THR A 32 -7.34 -0.17 -2.47
CA THR A 32 -6.09 0.11 -3.16
C THR A 32 -6.40 0.61 -4.56
N GLN A 33 -5.91 1.78 -4.89
CA GLN A 33 -6.07 2.36 -6.23
C GLN A 33 -5.09 1.73 -7.22
N GLU A 34 -5.40 1.85 -8.51
CA GLU A 34 -4.52 1.43 -9.60
C GLU A 34 -3.18 2.19 -9.52
N ILE A 35 -2.10 1.47 -9.79
CA ILE A 35 -0.75 2.06 -9.78
C ILE A 35 -0.54 2.85 -11.07
N THR A 36 -0.04 4.06 -10.93
CA THR A 36 0.14 5.01 -12.04
C THR A 36 1.58 5.48 -12.15
N SER A 37 1.90 6.21 -13.20
CA SER A 37 3.25 6.77 -13.45
C SER A 37 4.37 5.74 -13.31
N ILE A 38 4.13 4.52 -13.81
CA ILE A 38 5.08 3.42 -13.73
C ILE A 38 6.30 3.74 -14.59
N ALA A 39 7.47 3.75 -13.96
CA ALA A 39 8.78 3.89 -14.59
C ALA A 39 9.64 2.64 -14.34
N ALA A 40 10.92 2.69 -14.63
CA ALA A 40 11.85 1.57 -14.39
C ALA A 40 12.11 1.36 -12.88
N THR A 41 12.17 2.44 -12.11
CA THR A 41 12.58 2.40 -10.69
C THR A 41 11.59 3.09 -9.74
N THR A 42 10.51 3.67 -10.28
CA THR A 42 9.49 4.40 -9.49
C THR A 42 8.09 4.14 -10.01
N ALA A 43 7.09 4.36 -9.15
CA ALA A 43 5.67 4.36 -9.50
C ALA A 43 4.89 5.24 -8.49
N ILE A 44 3.65 5.54 -8.78
CA ILE A 44 2.74 6.19 -7.82
C ILE A 44 1.68 5.18 -7.41
N GLY A 45 1.63 4.91 -6.13
CA GLY A 45 0.58 4.11 -5.50
C GLY A 45 -0.35 4.96 -4.65
N GLY A 46 -1.49 4.40 -4.28
CA GLY A 46 -2.46 5.09 -3.44
C GLY A 46 -3.61 4.22 -3.00
N GLY A 47 -4.54 4.85 -2.33
CA GLY A 47 -5.77 4.21 -1.87
C GLY A 47 -6.87 5.23 -1.60
N HIS A 48 -8.06 4.71 -1.39
CA HIS A 48 -9.22 5.46 -0.97
C HIS A 48 -9.72 4.95 0.38
N ILE A 49 -9.95 5.85 1.32
CA ILE A 49 -10.53 5.54 2.62
C ILE A 49 -11.93 6.13 2.67
N SER A 50 -12.96 5.28 2.66
CA SER A 50 -14.36 5.70 2.66
C SER A 50 -14.84 6.18 4.02
N SER A 51 -14.27 5.64 5.09
CA SER A 51 -14.61 6.00 6.47
C SER A 51 -13.39 5.88 7.37
N ASP A 52 -13.22 6.84 8.28
CA ASP A 52 -12.16 6.78 9.30
C ASP A 52 -12.57 5.93 10.51
N GLY A 53 -13.84 5.55 10.58
CA GLY A 53 -14.38 4.81 11.70
C GLY A 53 -14.10 5.48 13.05
N ARG A 54 -14.14 4.68 14.09
CA ARG A 54 -13.68 5.07 15.43
C ARG A 54 -12.78 3.96 15.98
N PRO A 55 -11.51 4.23 16.25
CA PRO A 55 -10.82 5.53 16.37
C PRO A 55 -10.21 6.01 15.05
N THR A 56 -9.94 7.32 15.01
CA THR A 56 -9.33 8.04 13.89
C THR A 56 -8.05 7.39 13.37
N ILE A 57 -7.89 7.38 12.07
CA ILE A 57 -6.68 6.90 11.39
C ILE A 57 -5.49 7.79 11.77
N LYS A 58 -4.39 7.16 12.14
CA LYS A 58 -3.12 7.83 12.47
C LYS A 58 -2.15 7.87 11.32
N GLU A 59 -2.18 6.85 10.49
CA GLU A 59 -1.26 6.68 9.37
C GLU A 59 -1.99 5.92 8.27
N CYS A 60 -1.77 6.28 7.03
CA CYS A 60 -2.16 5.53 5.85
C CYS A 60 -1.07 5.59 4.79
N GLY A 61 -1.07 4.65 3.87
CA GLY A 61 -0.07 4.57 2.83
C GLY A 61 -0.24 3.31 1.99
N VAL A 62 0.83 2.94 1.30
CA VAL A 62 0.90 1.68 0.57
C VAL A 62 2.09 0.85 1.04
N GLU A 63 1.93 -0.47 0.97
CA GLU A 63 2.99 -1.45 1.15
C GLU A 63 3.17 -2.21 -0.16
N TRP A 64 4.41 -2.61 -0.47
CA TRP A 64 4.71 -3.41 -1.65
C TRP A 64 5.79 -4.44 -1.40
N CYS A 65 5.77 -5.49 -2.20
CA CYS A 65 6.76 -6.55 -2.21
C CYS A 65 6.71 -7.32 -3.54
N THR A 66 7.61 -8.27 -3.73
CA THR A 66 7.69 -9.08 -4.95
C THR A 66 6.85 -10.35 -4.91
N THR A 67 6.18 -10.66 -3.80
CA THR A 67 5.32 -11.84 -3.64
C THR A 67 3.92 -11.45 -3.19
N ASN A 68 2.89 -12.10 -3.71
CA ASN A 68 1.49 -11.74 -3.42
C ASN A 68 1.00 -12.14 -2.02
N ASP A 69 1.79 -12.90 -1.28
CA ASP A 69 1.47 -13.35 0.08
C ASP A 69 2.01 -12.43 1.18
N PHE A 70 2.75 -11.37 0.79
CA PHE A 70 3.37 -10.39 1.71
C PHE A 70 4.18 -11.05 2.84
N LYS A 71 4.92 -12.12 2.52
CA LYS A 71 5.84 -12.81 3.46
C LYS A 71 7.31 -12.54 3.18
N SER A 72 7.61 -11.93 2.02
CA SER A 72 8.97 -11.47 1.68
C SER A 72 9.26 -10.13 2.35
N GLU A 73 10.38 -9.52 2.00
CA GLU A 73 10.70 -8.17 2.42
C GLU A 73 9.63 -7.20 1.95
N ILE A 74 9.00 -6.49 2.89
CA ILE A 74 7.92 -5.55 2.65
C ILE A 74 8.48 -4.14 2.79
N PHE A 75 8.27 -3.35 1.75
CA PHE A 75 8.55 -1.92 1.73
C PHE A 75 7.24 -1.16 1.93
N ASN A 76 7.32 0.07 2.40
CA ASN A 76 6.15 0.93 2.54
C ASN A 76 6.48 2.40 2.31
N CYS A 77 5.45 3.15 1.94
CA CYS A 77 5.48 4.60 2.04
C CYS A 77 4.19 5.11 2.70
N ALA A 78 4.33 6.07 3.59
CA ALA A 78 3.21 6.72 4.24
C ALA A 78 2.78 7.96 3.45
N ALA A 79 1.47 8.17 3.34
CA ALA A 79 0.92 9.40 2.80
C ALA A 79 1.20 10.59 3.74
N GLU A 80 1.34 11.79 3.20
CA GLU A 80 1.62 13.00 4.01
C GLU A 80 0.59 13.24 5.13
N LYS A 81 -0.66 12.85 4.90
CA LYS A 81 -1.76 13.05 5.86
C LYS A 81 -2.66 11.83 5.91
N ALA A 82 -2.85 11.31 7.11
CA ALA A 82 -3.86 10.31 7.39
C ALA A 82 -5.25 10.96 7.45
N LYS A 83 -6.10 10.72 6.46
CA LYS A 83 -7.45 11.28 6.36
C LYS A 83 -8.36 10.39 5.53
N VAL A 84 -9.66 10.58 5.67
CA VAL A 84 -10.68 10.04 4.75
C VAL A 84 -10.52 10.65 3.36
N GLY A 85 -10.79 9.87 2.34
CA GLY A 85 -10.66 10.22 0.92
C GLY A 85 -9.43 9.62 0.28
N ASP A 86 -9.07 10.14 -0.88
CA ASP A 86 -7.93 9.68 -1.65
C ASP A 86 -6.60 10.10 -1.04
N PHE A 87 -5.63 9.22 -1.13
CA PHE A 87 -4.24 9.49 -0.82
C PHE A 87 -3.33 8.81 -1.84
N THR A 88 -2.15 9.37 -2.04
CA THR A 88 -1.11 8.82 -2.90
C THR A 88 0.24 8.93 -2.21
N CYS A 89 1.16 8.06 -2.59
CA CYS A 89 2.57 8.18 -2.25
C CYS A 89 3.46 7.62 -3.36
N GLU A 90 4.67 8.09 -3.41
CA GLU A 90 5.66 7.66 -4.38
C GLU A 90 6.33 6.37 -3.92
N ILE A 91 6.32 5.37 -4.78
CA ILE A 91 7.03 4.10 -4.61
C ILE A 91 8.37 4.24 -5.31
N THR A 92 9.47 4.10 -4.58
CA THR A 92 10.83 4.29 -5.07
C THR A 92 11.67 3.03 -4.89
N ASP A 93 12.90 3.08 -5.40
CA ASP A 93 13.91 2.00 -5.24
C ASP A 93 13.44 0.64 -5.79
N LEU A 94 12.64 0.68 -6.86
CA LEU A 94 12.20 -0.50 -7.56
C LEU A 94 13.29 -1.02 -8.51
N ASN A 95 13.30 -2.34 -8.71
CA ASN A 95 14.07 -2.95 -9.80
C ASN A 95 13.29 -2.84 -11.10
N ASP A 96 13.98 -2.68 -12.20
CA ASP A 96 13.39 -2.65 -13.54
C ASP A 96 12.85 -4.03 -13.96
N ALA A 97 11.96 -4.05 -14.95
CA ALA A 97 11.30 -5.25 -15.49
C ALA A 97 10.81 -6.24 -14.42
N THR A 98 10.42 -5.73 -13.25
CA THR A 98 10.05 -6.53 -12.07
C THR A 98 8.59 -6.34 -11.72
N THR A 99 7.89 -7.44 -11.40
CA THR A 99 6.50 -7.41 -10.94
C THR A 99 6.45 -7.22 -9.43
N TYR A 100 5.65 -6.25 -9.01
CA TYR A 100 5.37 -5.93 -7.61
C TYR A 100 3.88 -6.09 -7.30
N TYR A 101 3.61 -6.47 -6.07
CA TYR A 101 2.29 -6.54 -5.46
C TYR A 101 2.17 -5.42 -4.46
N VAL A 102 1.08 -4.68 -4.51
CA VAL A 102 0.84 -3.48 -3.72
C VAL A 102 -0.50 -3.60 -3.01
N ARG A 103 -0.57 -3.13 -1.79
CA ARG A 103 -1.82 -2.94 -1.06
C ARG A 103 -1.78 -1.63 -0.29
N SER A 104 -2.90 -0.96 -0.19
CA SER A 104 -3.07 0.17 0.70
C SER A 104 -3.20 -0.30 2.15
N TYR A 105 -2.82 0.55 3.09
CA TYR A 105 -3.02 0.30 4.52
C TYR A 105 -3.51 1.55 5.25
N ALA A 106 -4.26 1.33 6.32
CA ALA A 106 -4.59 2.36 7.30
C ALA A 106 -4.40 1.81 8.71
N LYS A 107 -3.76 2.61 9.56
CA LYS A 107 -3.38 2.24 10.92
C LYS A 107 -4.05 3.16 11.93
N ASN A 108 -4.56 2.56 12.98
CA ASN A 108 -5.10 3.26 14.13
C ASN A 108 -4.56 2.65 15.45
N ASN A 109 -5.13 3.03 16.61
CA ASN A 109 -4.71 2.53 17.91
C ASN A 109 -4.95 1.03 18.14
N TYR A 110 -5.81 0.38 17.33
CA TYR A 110 -6.20 -1.01 17.51
C TYR A 110 -5.52 -1.95 16.52
N GLY A 111 -4.96 -1.42 15.43
CA GLY A 111 -4.25 -2.24 14.46
C GLY A 111 -4.14 -1.59 13.09
N THR A 112 -3.79 -2.42 12.11
CA THR A 112 -3.67 -2.05 10.71
C THR A 112 -4.68 -2.84 9.89
N ILE A 113 -5.38 -2.16 9.01
CA ILE A 113 -6.24 -2.77 7.99
C ILE A 113 -5.61 -2.56 6.63
N TYR A 114 -5.92 -3.44 5.70
CA TYR A 114 -5.36 -3.46 4.36
C TYR A 114 -6.45 -3.49 3.31
N GLY A 115 -6.22 -2.78 2.22
CA GLY A 115 -7.02 -2.86 1.00
C GLY A 115 -6.68 -4.10 0.16
N PRO A 116 -7.41 -4.29 -0.94
CA PRO A 116 -7.14 -5.36 -1.89
C PRO A 116 -5.73 -5.26 -2.47
N ILE A 117 -5.14 -6.40 -2.83
CA ILE A 117 -3.83 -6.46 -3.49
C ILE A 117 -4.02 -6.17 -4.98
N VAL A 118 -3.22 -5.25 -5.51
CA VAL A 118 -3.06 -5.00 -6.93
C VAL A 118 -1.63 -5.33 -7.35
N SER A 119 -1.38 -5.55 -8.63
CA SER A 119 -0.02 -5.81 -9.14
C SER A 119 0.31 -4.90 -10.31
N PHE A 120 1.58 -4.58 -10.47
CA PHE A 120 2.12 -3.87 -11.61
C PHE A 120 3.52 -4.39 -11.95
N THR A 121 4.00 -4.09 -13.15
CA THR A 121 5.36 -4.42 -13.56
C THR A 121 6.07 -3.12 -13.97
N THR A 122 7.25 -2.89 -13.44
CA THR A 122 8.11 -1.75 -13.79
C THR A 122 8.58 -1.86 -15.25
N LEU A 123 8.88 -0.72 -15.84
CA LEU A 123 9.45 -0.66 -17.18
C LEU A 123 10.88 -1.20 -17.18
N GLU A 124 11.33 -1.67 -18.34
CA GLU A 124 12.73 -2.02 -18.56
C GLU A 124 13.58 -0.76 -18.63
N SER A 125 14.77 -0.79 -18.02
CA SER A 125 15.76 0.28 -18.13
C SER A 125 16.44 0.22 -19.50
N VAL A 126 16.30 1.26 -20.29
CA VAL A 126 16.95 1.36 -21.60
C VAL A 126 18.26 2.14 -21.44
N LEU A 127 19.37 1.50 -21.69
CA LEU A 127 20.65 2.18 -21.73
C LEU A 127 20.75 3.06 -22.98
N PRO A 128 21.24 4.31 -22.88
CA PRO A 128 21.52 5.15 -24.05
C PRO A 128 22.51 4.46 -24.95
N THR A 129 22.19 4.36 -26.24
CA THR A 129 23.12 3.87 -27.26
C THR A 129 23.90 5.06 -27.83
N VAL A 130 25.19 5.07 -27.66
CA VAL A 130 26.10 6.07 -28.27
C VAL A 130 26.69 5.47 -29.50
N THR A 131 26.49 6.11 -30.63
CA THR A 131 27.13 5.73 -31.89
C THR A 131 28.15 6.82 -32.23
N THR A 132 29.41 6.42 -32.40
CA THR A 132 30.47 7.30 -32.87
C THR A 132 30.48 7.26 -34.40
N SER A 133 30.32 8.42 -35.02
CA SER A 133 30.52 8.52 -36.47
C SER A 133 31.96 8.30 -36.85
N ALA A 134 32.16 7.73 -38.03
CA ALA A 134 33.51 7.61 -38.58
C ALA A 134 34.10 9.01 -38.81
N VAL A 135 35.39 9.16 -38.45
CA VAL A 135 36.10 10.40 -38.74
C VAL A 135 36.41 10.43 -40.25
N THR A 136 35.99 11.51 -40.89
CA THR A 136 36.25 11.72 -42.34
C THR A 136 37.10 12.95 -42.54
N ASP A 137 37.60 13.11 -43.77
CA ASP A 137 38.38 14.29 -44.19
C ASP A 137 39.56 14.59 -43.26
N ILE A 138 40.31 13.53 -42.91
CA ILE A 138 41.49 13.64 -42.06
C ILE A 138 42.61 14.26 -42.87
N THR A 139 43.07 15.42 -42.43
CA THR A 139 44.28 16.09 -42.98
C THR A 139 45.33 16.20 -41.87
N ALA A 140 46.56 16.65 -42.24
CA ALA A 140 47.65 16.84 -41.26
C ALA A 140 47.28 17.82 -40.11
N ILE A 141 46.26 18.67 -40.29
CA ILE A 141 45.87 19.73 -39.36
C ILE A 141 44.37 19.80 -39.05
N SER A 142 43.50 18.98 -39.65
CA SER A 142 42.07 18.94 -39.37
C SER A 142 41.42 17.59 -39.65
N ALA A 143 40.28 17.29 -38.98
CA ALA A 143 39.43 16.17 -39.22
C ALA A 143 37.96 16.61 -38.97
N THR A 144 37.00 15.98 -39.68
CA THR A 144 35.57 16.17 -39.50
C THR A 144 34.98 14.91 -38.83
N VAL A 145 34.12 15.12 -37.82
CA VAL A 145 33.46 14.07 -37.04
C VAL A 145 31.96 14.10 -37.31
#